data_59d903929e2c4a2b10b2b020f83d91bf
#
_entry.id   59d903929e2c4a2b10b2b020f83d91bf
#
_cell.length_a   1.000
_cell.length_b   1.000
_cell.length_c   1.000
_cell.angle_alpha   90.00
_cell.angle_beta   90.00
_cell.angle_gamma   90.00
#
_symmetry.space_group_name_H-M   'P 1'
#
loop_
_entity.id
_entity.type
_entity.pdbx_description
1 polymer ?
#
loop_
_entity_poly.entity_id
_entity_poly.type
_entity_poly.pdbx_seq_one_letter_code
_entity_poly.pdbx_strand_id
1 'polypeptide(L)'
;MTNTDNYVYEYATLGCIIKENHLIEDPNHKEEFFTGQRRLLYRAMKELNAEKKPIDMVTLLTKQLQCDFGGIATVTECNNRSYVKKYESYLKIAREQYQEREKKAILNNALQEGWELERITNELNQLVSHDINDRSEIQDILKDMLEEPWMEKPESEQTFKTGITKIDLMTGGLKNKTATIVAARPSMGKTAFSNSLIVQAGKQGYKPIFFSLEMDRASIVRRLVGTVGHINRMKLKDANKYLTEAEKNQWSAVIGETSKTGLIIYDKPAQELGEIKAKVRQERLLNPDGKMLVAVDYLTLVEHTENRNFNEVQKFGKIAEGLKAIAKEFDCVMVILSQLSRKCEDRDNKRPQ
;
A
#
# COMPACT_ATOMS: atom_id res chain seq x y z
N MET A 1 -3.66 -31.65 -21.13
CA MET A 1 -4.75 -30.99 -20.37
C MET A 1 -5.37 -29.97 -21.30
N THR A 2 -6.58 -30.19 -21.71
CA THR A 2 -7.26 -29.45 -22.77
C THR A 2 -7.62 -28.03 -22.32
N ASN A 3 -7.47 -27.09 -23.22
CA ASN A 3 -7.66 -25.62 -23.07
C ASN A 3 -9.06 -25.18 -22.57
N THR A 4 -9.93 -26.11 -22.22
CA THR A 4 -11.33 -25.91 -21.82
C THR A 4 -11.48 -25.51 -20.34
N ASP A 5 -10.49 -25.79 -19.48
CA ASP A 5 -10.60 -25.51 -18.03
C ASP A 5 -10.35 -24.03 -17.67
N ASN A 6 -9.75 -23.27 -18.56
CA ASN A 6 -9.36 -21.89 -18.26
C ASN A 6 -10.52 -20.88 -18.26
N TYR A 7 -11.72 -21.25 -18.73
CA TYR A 7 -12.85 -20.29 -18.93
C TYR A 7 -14.10 -20.65 -18.12
N VAL A 8 -14.00 -21.64 -17.22
CA VAL A 8 -15.13 -22.12 -16.42
C VAL A 8 -15.82 -21.01 -15.66
N TYR A 9 -15.04 -20.10 -15.09
CA TYR A 9 -15.55 -19.00 -14.27
C TYR A 9 -16.21 -17.90 -15.11
N GLU A 10 -15.78 -17.69 -16.37
CA GLU A 10 -16.46 -16.78 -17.30
C GLU A 10 -17.88 -17.32 -17.61
N TYR A 11 -18.02 -18.61 -17.91
CA TYR A 11 -19.32 -19.27 -18.11
C TYR A 11 -20.20 -19.19 -16.87
N ALA A 12 -19.62 -19.47 -15.67
CA ALA A 12 -20.35 -19.45 -14.42
C ALA A 12 -20.87 -18.04 -14.07
N THR A 13 -20.07 -17.01 -14.30
CA THR A 13 -20.48 -15.61 -14.08
C THR A 13 -21.62 -15.22 -15.00
N LEU A 14 -21.51 -15.48 -16.30
CA LEU A 14 -22.56 -15.17 -17.28
C LEU A 14 -23.86 -15.95 -16.97
N GLY A 15 -23.74 -17.21 -16.56
CA GLY A 15 -24.90 -18.01 -16.19
C GLY A 15 -25.60 -17.51 -14.91
N CYS A 16 -24.88 -16.88 -13.98
CA CYS A 16 -25.52 -16.21 -12.84
C CYS A 16 -26.35 -15.00 -13.31
N ILE A 17 -25.85 -14.21 -14.28
CA ILE A 17 -26.58 -13.09 -14.86
C ILE A 17 -27.85 -13.55 -15.58
N ILE A 18 -27.81 -14.67 -16.31
CA ILE A 18 -28.98 -15.24 -16.96
C ILE A 18 -30.05 -15.63 -15.92
N LYS A 19 -29.64 -16.17 -14.78
CA LYS A 19 -30.55 -16.61 -13.70
C LYS A 19 -31.11 -15.43 -12.90
N GLU A 20 -30.29 -14.41 -12.68
CA GLU A 20 -30.66 -13.20 -11.95
C GLU A 20 -30.21 -11.96 -12.74
N ASN A 21 -31.12 -11.43 -13.55
CA ASN A 21 -30.82 -10.37 -14.53
C ASN A 21 -30.30 -9.07 -13.91
N HIS A 22 -30.66 -8.78 -12.63
CA HIS A 22 -30.16 -7.58 -11.95
C HIS A 22 -28.65 -7.56 -11.80
N LEU A 23 -27.99 -8.73 -11.80
CA LEU A 23 -26.53 -8.83 -11.71
C LEU A 23 -25.79 -8.20 -12.90
N ILE A 24 -26.48 -7.96 -14.05
CA ILE A 24 -25.87 -7.26 -15.20
C ILE A 24 -25.51 -5.80 -14.89
N GLU A 25 -26.14 -5.21 -13.87
CA GLU A 25 -25.93 -3.83 -13.45
C GLU A 25 -24.80 -3.68 -12.43
N ASP A 26 -24.22 -4.79 -11.98
CA ASP A 26 -23.09 -4.75 -11.07
C ASP A 26 -21.91 -3.98 -11.69
N PRO A 27 -21.44 -2.89 -11.06
CA PRO A 27 -20.34 -2.08 -11.59
C PRO A 27 -18.98 -2.82 -11.61
N ASN A 28 -18.90 -3.96 -10.92
CA ASN A 28 -17.67 -4.72 -10.78
C ASN A 28 -17.35 -5.58 -12.00
N HIS A 29 -18.27 -5.76 -12.94
CA HIS A 29 -17.91 -6.42 -14.19
C HIS A 29 -17.57 -5.48 -15.33
N LYS A 30 -16.61 -5.98 -16.13
CA LYS A 30 -16.23 -5.34 -17.38
C LYS A 30 -16.28 -6.37 -18.50
N GLU A 31 -16.54 -5.88 -19.70
CA GLU A 31 -16.57 -6.72 -20.89
C GLU A 31 -15.25 -7.45 -21.13
N GLU A 32 -14.14 -6.82 -20.76
CA GLU A 32 -12.78 -7.34 -20.91
C GLU A 32 -12.50 -8.58 -20.06
N PHE A 33 -13.31 -8.85 -19.03
CA PHE A 33 -13.17 -10.07 -18.21
C PHE A 33 -13.50 -11.32 -19.01
N PHE A 34 -14.32 -11.16 -20.06
CA PHE A 34 -14.79 -12.25 -20.89
C PHE A 34 -14.02 -12.34 -22.20
N THR A 35 -13.88 -13.54 -22.75
CA THR A 35 -13.13 -13.81 -23.96
C THR A 35 -13.96 -14.52 -25.03
N GLY A 36 -13.63 -14.28 -26.32
CA GLY A 36 -14.26 -14.96 -27.45
C GLY A 36 -15.77 -14.87 -27.43
N GLN A 37 -16.48 -16.01 -27.60
CA GLN A 37 -17.93 -16.08 -27.64
C GLN A 37 -18.61 -15.58 -26.35
N ARG A 38 -17.97 -15.73 -25.19
CA ARG A 38 -18.48 -15.26 -23.89
C ARG A 38 -18.51 -13.73 -23.81
N ARG A 39 -17.53 -13.06 -24.41
CA ARG A 39 -17.52 -11.59 -24.54
C ARG A 39 -18.67 -11.09 -25.42
N LEU A 40 -18.94 -11.79 -26.55
CA LEU A 40 -20.07 -11.47 -27.40
C LEU A 40 -21.41 -11.72 -26.69
N LEU A 41 -21.52 -12.81 -25.93
CA LEU A 41 -22.70 -13.08 -25.11
C LEU A 41 -22.93 -11.99 -24.06
N TYR A 42 -21.89 -11.53 -23.37
CA TYR A 42 -21.99 -10.44 -22.41
C TYR A 42 -22.48 -9.13 -23.07
N ARG A 43 -21.97 -8.79 -24.27
CA ARG A 43 -22.48 -7.65 -25.06
C ARG A 43 -23.96 -7.77 -25.35
N ALA A 44 -24.40 -8.94 -25.83
CA ALA A 44 -25.81 -9.18 -26.12
C ALA A 44 -26.68 -9.02 -24.84
N MET A 45 -26.18 -9.46 -23.67
CA MET A 45 -26.86 -9.24 -22.38
C MET A 45 -26.97 -7.76 -22.04
N LYS A 46 -25.88 -6.98 -22.21
CA LYS A 46 -25.89 -5.52 -21.99
C LYS A 46 -26.87 -4.79 -22.90
N GLU A 47 -26.94 -5.17 -24.17
CA GLU A 47 -27.90 -4.61 -25.11
C GLU A 47 -29.34 -4.92 -24.70
N LEU A 48 -29.64 -6.16 -24.31
CA LEU A 48 -30.97 -6.54 -23.84
C LEU A 48 -31.36 -5.75 -22.59
N ASN A 49 -30.44 -5.57 -21.64
CA ASN A 49 -30.68 -4.77 -20.45
C ASN A 49 -30.96 -3.29 -20.81
N ALA A 50 -30.20 -2.72 -21.74
CA ALA A 50 -30.42 -1.35 -22.21
C ALA A 50 -31.79 -1.19 -22.92
N GLU A 51 -32.26 -2.24 -23.63
CA GLU A 51 -33.58 -2.32 -24.25
C GLU A 51 -34.70 -2.65 -23.21
N LYS A 52 -34.35 -2.82 -21.91
CA LYS A 52 -35.26 -3.26 -20.83
C LYS A 52 -35.98 -4.59 -21.15
N LYS A 53 -35.32 -5.47 -21.86
CA LYS A 53 -35.79 -6.82 -22.13
C LYS A 53 -35.20 -7.82 -21.14
N PRO A 54 -35.92 -8.90 -20.81
CA PRO A 54 -35.36 -9.95 -19.95
C PRO A 54 -34.15 -10.63 -20.59
N ILE A 55 -33.18 -11.02 -19.78
CA ILE A 55 -32.01 -11.78 -20.21
C ILE A 55 -32.32 -13.24 -19.94
N ASP A 56 -32.89 -13.91 -20.93
CA ASP A 56 -33.21 -15.34 -20.86
C ASP A 56 -32.82 -16.07 -22.15
N MET A 57 -33.00 -17.39 -22.16
CA MET A 57 -32.63 -18.24 -23.29
C MET A 57 -33.30 -17.76 -24.61
N VAL A 58 -34.57 -17.36 -24.57
CA VAL A 58 -35.35 -17.01 -25.77
C VAL A 58 -34.89 -15.68 -26.35
N THR A 59 -34.75 -14.66 -25.51
CA THR A 59 -34.30 -13.33 -25.94
C THR A 59 -32.86 -13.33 -26.41
N LEU A 60 -31.97 -14.09 -25.76
CA LEU A 60 -30.59 -14.27 -26.20
C LEU A 60 -30.51 -14.96 -27.56
N LEU A 61 -31.30 -16.02 -27.80
CA LEU A 61 -31.31 -16.69 -29.09
C LEU A 61 -31.87 -15.80 -30.23
N THR A 62 -32.76 -14.89 -29.89
CA THR A 62 -33.22 -13.88 -30.88
C THR A 62 -32.08 -12.92 -31.25
N LYS A 63 -31.22 -12.56 -30.33
CA LYS A 63 -30.01 -11.76 -30.58
C LYS A 63 -28.89 -12.53 -31.30
N GLN A 64 -28.87 -13.88 -31.24
CA GLN A 64 -27.89 -14.71 -31.94
C GLN A 64 -27.80 -14.43 -33.44
N LEU A 65 -28.92 -14.05 -34.08
CA LEU A 65 -28.95 -13.68 -35.52
C LEU A 65 -28.12 -12.43 -35.82
N GLN A 66 -27.85 -11.60 -34.82
CA GLN A 66 -27.09 -10.35 -34.95
C GLN A 66 -25.64 -10.48 -34.44
N CYS A 67 -25.38 -11.43 -33.50
CA CYS A 67 -24.08 -11.59 -32.88
C CYS A 67 -23.80 -13.07 -32.55
N ASP A 68 -22.85 -13.68 -33.25
CA ASP A 68 -22.53 -15.10 -33.08
C ASP A 68 -21.73 -15.39 -31.78
N PHE A 69 -22.43 -15.59 -30.70
CA PHE A 69 -21.85 -15.99 -29.39
C PHE A 69 -21.88 -17.51 -29.17
N GLY A 70 -22.11 -18.34 -30.18
CA GLY A 70 -22.10 -19.78 -30.09
C GLY A 70 -23.45 -20.42 -29.71
N GLY A 71 -24.54 -19.65 -29.77
CA GLY A 71 -25.93 -20.12 -29.69
C GLY A 71 -26.32 -20.85 -28.41
N ILE A 72 -27.22 -21.82 -28.58
CA ILE A 72 -27.80 -22.63 -27.47
C ILE A 72 -26.72 -23.29 -26.63
N ALA A 73 -25.65 -23.80 -27.26
CA ALA A 73 -24.61 -24.54 -26.57
C ALA A 73 -23.91 -23.66 -25.51
N THR A 74 -23.55 -22.43 -25.88
CA THR A 74 -22.89 -21.47 -24.96
C THR A 74 -23.81 -21.07 -23.80
N VAL A 75 -25.09 -20.77 -24.09
CA VAL A 75 -26.05 -20.38 -23.05
C VAL A 75 -26.35 -21.56 -22.09
N THR A 76 -26.46 -22.79 -22.63
CA THR A 76 -26.66 -23.98 -21.83
C THR A 76 -25.45 -24.25 -20.93
N GLU A 77 -24.24 -24.09 -21.45
CA GLU A 77 -23.01 -24.24 -20.69
C GLU A 77 -22.93 -23.22 -19.52
N CYS A 78 -23.31 -21.96 -19.78
CA CYS A 78 -23.43 -20.94 -18.75
C CYS A 78 -24.39 -21.37 -17.63
N ASN A 79 -25.59 -21.82 -17.98
CA ASN A 79 -26.61 -22.22 -17.03
C ASN A 79 -26.18 -23.44 -16.20
N ASN A 80 -25.52 -24.43 -16.81
CA ASN A 80 -25.09 -25.66 -16.11
C ASN A 80 -23.96 -25.40 -15.11
N ARG A 81 -23.10 -24.42 -15.36
CA ARG A 81 -21.94 -24.12 -14.52
C ARG A 81 -22.21 -23.05 -13.47
N SER A 82 -23.34 -22.38 -13.50
CA SER A 82 -23.64 -21.25 -12.63
C SER A 82 -24.34 -21.65 -11.33
N TYR A 83 -23.87 -21.08 -10.22
CA TYR A 83 -24.49 -21.16 -8.91
C TYR A 83 -24.56 -19.76 -8.33
N VAL A 84 -25.74 -19.14 -8.30
CA VAL A 84 -25.91 -17.71 -7.99
C VAL A 84 -25.28 -17.33 -6.65
N LYS A 85 -25.42 -18.18 -5.63
CA LYS A 85 -24.78 -17.96 -4.29
C LYS A 85 -23.24 -17.84 -4.35
N LYS A 86 -22.61 -18.26 -5.44
CA LYS A 86 -21.16 -18.17 -5.65
C LYS A 86 -20.75 -17.12 -6.67
N TYR A 87 -21.68 -16.25 -7.07
CA TYR A 87 -21.45 -15.23 -8.09
C TYR A 87 -20.20 -14.38 -7.81
N GLU A 88 -20.07 -13.81 -6.61
CA GLU A 88 -18.93 -13.00 -6.20
C GLU A 88 -17.59 -13.75 -6.35
N SER A 89 -17.58 -15.03 -5.96
CA SER A 89 -16.38 -15.87 -6.12
C SER A 89 -16.04 -16.12 -7.59
N TYR A 90 -17.03 -16.32 -8.44
CA TYR A 90 -16.82 -16.51 -9.88
C TYR A 90 -16.31 -15.23 -10.54
N LEU A 91 -16.91 -14.10 -10.21
CA LEU A 91 -16.52 -12.79 -10.73
C LEU A 91 -15.08 -12.44 -10.31
N LYS A 92 -14.73 -12.70 -9.06
CA LYS A 92 -13.37 -12.51 -8.55
C LYS A 92 -12.33 -13.30 -9.35
N ILE A 93 -12.59 -14.60 -9.57
CA ILE A 93 -11.66 -15.45 -10.32
C ILE A 93 -11.60 -15.06 -11.80
N ALA A 94 -12.74 -14.73 -12.42
CA ALA A 94 -12.75 -14.24 -13.81
C ALA A 94 -11.91 -12.96 -13.97
N ARG A 95 -11.97 -12.07 -13.00
CA ARG A 95 -11.15 -10.86 -12.92
C ARG A 95 -9.66 -11.16 -12.72
N GLU A 96 -9.31 -12.06 -11.82
CA GLU A 96 -7.92 -12.49 -11.62
C GLU A 96 -7.33 -13.09 -12.90
N GLN A 97 -8.12 -13.88 -13.63
CA GLN A 97 -7.71 -14.44 -14.92
C GLN A 97 -7.54 -13.35 -16.00
N TYR A 98 -8.39 -12.32 -16.00
CA TYR A 98 -8.23 -11.17 -16.87
C TYR A 98 -6.92 -10.43 -16.53
N GLN A 99 -6.66 -10.11 -15.28
CA GLN A 99 -5.44 -9.44 -14.85
C GLN A 99 -4.17 -10.22 -15.26
N GLU A 100 -4.18 -11.54 -15.11
CA GLU A 100 -3.05 -12.38 -15.54
C GLU A 100 -2.87 -12.39 -17.08
N ARG A 101 -3.96 -12.33 -17.85
CA ARG A 101 -3.88 -12.21 -19.32
C ARG A 101 -3.27 -10.87 -19.74
N GLU A 102 -3.78 -9.77 -19.18
CA GLU A 102 -3.29 -8.42 -19.48
C GLU A 102 -1.83 -8.23 -19.04
N LYS A 103 -1.46 -8.72 -17.87
CA LYS A 103 -0.08 -8.73 -17.40
C LYS A 103 0.86 -9.43 -18.39
N LYS A 104 0.46 -10.61 -18.89
CA LYS A 104 1.25 -11.34 -19.91
C LYS A 104 1.31 -10.56 -21.22
N ALA A 105 0.21 -9.93 -21.64
CA ALA A 105 0.17 -9.11 -22.86
C ALA A 105 1.10 -7.89 -22.73
N ILE A 106 1.07 -7.16 -21.61
CA ILE A 106 1.95 -6.02 -21.35
C ILE A 106 3.42 -6.46 -21.40
N LEU A 107 3.78 -7.57 -20.72
CA LEU A 107 5.16 -8.07 -20.70
C LEU A 107 5.63 -8.51 -22.09
N ASN A 108 4.75 -9.17 -22.88
CA ASN A 108 5.10 -9.58 -24.26
C ASN A 108 5.28 -8.35 -25.16
N ASN A 109 4.41 -7.36 -25.09
CA ASN A 109 4.53 -6.14 -25.87
C ASN A 109 5.81 -5.37 -25.47
N ALA A 110 6.09 -5.28 -24.17
CA ALA A 110 7.31 -4.65 -23.67
C ALA A 110 8.60 -5.33 -24.20
N LEU A 111 8.60 -6.66 -24.30
CA LEU A 111 9.71 -7.42 -24.88
C LEU A 111 9.86 -7.21 -26.38
N GLN A 112 8.74 -7.13 -27.11
CA GLN A 112 8.75 -6.94 -28.57
C GLN A 112 9.11 -5.52 -28.97
N GLU A 113 8.59 -4.52 -28.26
CA GLU A 113 8.74 -3.10 -28.58
C GLU A 113 9.87 -2.41 -27.82
N GLY A 114 10.55 -3.12 -26.88
CA GLY A 114 11.66 -2.56 -26.13
C GLY A 114 11.25 -1.42 -25.19
N TRP A 115 10.13 -1.57 -24.44
CA TRP A 115 9.64 -0.53 -23.56
C TRP A 115 10.60 -0.24 -22.41
N GLU A 116 10.66 1.03 -22.03
CA GLU A 116 11.37 1.44 -20.83
C GLU A 116 10.68 0.91 -19.56
N LEU A 117 11.48 0.64 -18.53
CA LEU A 117 11.02 0.05 -17.27
C LEU A 117 9.92 0.88 -16.61
N GLU A 118 10.00 2.21 -16.73
CA GLU A 118 9.00 3.13 -16.19
C GLU A 118 7.62 2.95 -16.84
N ARG A 119 7.58 2.80 -18.17
CA ARG A 119 6.34 2.53 -18.91
C ARG A 119 5.72 1.19 -18.51
N ILE A 120 6.54 0.13 -18.41
CA ILE A 120 6.07 -1.19 -17.97
C ILE A 120 5.46 -1.11 -16.57
N THR A 121 6.13 -0.42 -15.66
CA THR A 121 5.66 -0.25 -14.28
C THR A 121 4.34 0.51 -14.21
N ASN A 122 4.18 1.57 -15.02
CA ASN A 122 2.95 2.35 -15.07
C ASN A 122 1.77 1.55 -15.62
N GLU A 123 1.95 0.80 -16.71
CA GLU A 123 0.92 -0.07 -17.28
C GLU A 123 0.49 -1.18 -16.31
N LEU A 124 1.45 -1.84 -15.65
CA LEU A 124 1.13 -2.86 -14.63
C LEU A 124 0.39 -2.27 -13.42
N ASN A 125 0.73 -1.04 -13.01
CA ASN A 125 0.05 -0.36 -11.91
C ASN A 125 -1.40 0.01 -12.25
N GLN A 126 -1.69 0.39 -13.50
CA GLN A 126 -3.05 0.66 -13.94
C GLN A 126 -3.95 -0.58 -13.87
N LEU A 127 -3.41 -1.78 -14.10
CA LEU A 127 -4.16 -3.04 -13.94
C LEU A 127 -4.58 -3.31 -12.49
N VAL A 128 -3.74 -2.94 -11.52
CA VAL A 128 -3.98 -3.20 -10.09
C VAL A 128 -4.90 -2.15 -9.48
N SER A 129 -4.90 -0.91 -9.98
CA SER A 129 -5.63 0.22 -9.39
C SER A 129 -7.16 0.20 -9.60
N HIS A 130 -7.71 -0.80 -10.25
CA HIS A 130 -9.15 -0.91 -10.56
C HIS A 130 -9.95 -1.73 -9.53
N ASP A 131 -9.48 -1.84 -8.28
CA ASP A 131 -10.28 -2.39 -7.18
C ASP A 131 -11.30 -1.35 -6.69
N ILE A 132 -12.53 -1.44 -7.22
CA ILE A 132 -13.68 -0.60 -6.78
C ILE A 132 -14.35 -1.18 -5.53
N ASN A 133 -13.84 -2.28 -4.97
CA ASN A 133 -14.40 -2.91 -3.77
C ASN A 133 -13.96 -2.20 -2.48
N ASP A 134 -14.29 -0.90 -2.37
CA ASP A 134 -14.20 -0.15 -1.11
C ASP A 134 -15.46 -0.32 -0.23
N ARG A 135 -16.48 -1.03 -0.75
CA ARG A 135 -17.73 -1.26 -0.01
C ARG A 135 -17.60 -2.49 0.87
N SER A 136 -17.71 -2.28 2.19
CA SER A 136 -17.86 -3.36 3.16
C SER A 136 -19.19 -3.22 3.86
N GLU A 137 -19.94 -4.30 4.01
CA GLU A 137 -21.17 -4.30 4.81
C GLU A 137 -20.79 -4.47 6.29
N ILE A 138 -21.49 -3.71 7.15
CA ILE A 138 -21.21 -3.76 8.59
C ILE A 138 -21.36 -5.18 9.15
N GLN A 139 -22.26 -5.98 8.57
CA GLN A 139 -22.50 -7.36 9.01
C GLN A 139 -21.29 -8.26 8.80
N ASP A 140 -20.53 -8.07 7.71
CA ASP A 140 -19.33 -8.86 7.44
C ASP A 140 -18.20 -8.48 8.40
N ILE A 141 -18.04 -7.18 8.66
CA ILE A 141 -17.08 -6.69 9.66
C ILE A 141 -17.43 -7.22 11.06
N LEU A 142 -18.72 -7.22 11.42
CA LEU A 142 -19.17 -7.70 12.74
C LEU A 142 -18.99 -9.20 12.90
N LYS A 143 -19.12 -10.00 11.82
CA LYS A 143 -18.82 -11.46 11.86
C LYS A 143 -17.35 -11.70 12.22
N ASP A 144 -16.45 -10.97 11.56
CA ASP A 144 -15.02 -11.08 11.83
C ASP A 144 -14.68 -10.66 13.27
N MET A 145 -15.37 -9.64 13.79
CA MET A 145 -15.19 -9.16 15.16
C MET A 145 -15.83 -10.06 16.24
N LEU A 146 -16.75 -10.96 15.87
CA LEU A 146 -17.49 -11.78 16.83
C LEU A 146 -16.56 -12.68 17.66
N GLU A 147 -15.52 -13.20 17.05
CA GLU A 147 -14.56 -14.11 17.67
C GLU A 147 -13.32 -13.39 18.24
N GLU A 148 -13.15 -12.09 17.92
CA GLU A 148 -11.97 -11.28 18.33
C GLU A 148 -11.67 -11.33 19.83
N PRO A 149 -12.65 -11.33 20.78
CA PRO A 149 -12.36 -11.37 22.23
C PRO A 149 -11.69 -12.67 22.69
N TRP A 150 -11.82 -13.76 21.94
CA TRP A 150 -11.27 -15.07 22.28
C TRP A 150 -10.06 -15.46 21.43
N MET A 151 -9.72 -14.66 20.41
CA MET A 151 -8.57 -14.90 19.55
C MET A 151 -7.37 -14.06 19.99
N GLU A 152 -6.19 -14.66 20.03
CA GLU A 152 -4.95 -13.88 20.10
C GLU A 152 -4.79 -13.06 18.82
N LYS A 153 -4.53 -11.77 18.97
CA LYS A 153 -4.28 -10.92 17.79
C LYS A 153 -3.07 -11.45 17.02
N PRO A 154 -3.22 -11.70 15.71
CA PRO A 154 -2.10 -12.14 14.90
C PRO A 154 -0.96 -11.11 14.96
N GLU A 155 0.28 -11.57 14.81
CA GLU A 155 1.45 -10.68 14.88
C GLU A 155 1.40 -9.52 13.88
N SER A 156 0.72 -9.71 12.74
CA SER A 156 0.51 -8.68 11.72
C SER A 156 -0.35 -7.51 12.20
N GLU A 157 -1.22 -7.72 13.19
CA GLU A 157 -2.09 -6.70 13.78
C GLU A 157 -1.50 -6.05 15.03
N GLN A 158 -0.34 -6.50 15.48
CA GLN A 158 0.34 -5.90 16.62
C GLN A 158 0.80 -4.48 16.28
N THR A 159 0.52 -3.56 17.19
CA THR A 159 0.95 -2.17 17.05
C THR A 159 2.45 -2.04 17.34
N PHE A 160 3.13 -1.20 16.58
CA PHE A 160 4.52 -0.85 16.83
C PHE A 160 4.64 -0.08 18.17
N LYS A 161 5.44 -0.56 19.10
CA LYS A 161 5.70 0.10 20.38
C LYS A 161 6.90 1.04 20.26
N THR A 162 6.70 2.30 20.65
CA THR A 162 7.75 3.32 20.57
C THR A 162 8.88 3.09 21.57
N GLY A 163 8.64 2.27 22.59
CA GLY A 163 9.54 2.07 23.73
C GLY A 163 9.48 3.20 24.75
N ILE A 164 8.60 4.18 24.57
CA ILE A 164 8.33 5.25 25.53
C ILE A 164 6.99 4.97 26.20
N THR A 165 7.04 4.46 27.42
CA THR A 165 5.87 3.95 28.14
C THR A 165 4.67 4.90 28.14
N LYS A 166 4.89 6.21 28.34
CA LYS A 166 3.80 7.19 28.33
C LYS A 166 3.13 7.31 26.95
N ILE A 167 3.92 7.30 25.88
CA ILE A 167 3.37 7.37 24.52
C ILE A 167 2.59 6.09 24.23
N ASP A 168 3.18 4.94 24.52
CA ASP A 168 2.57 3.64 24.24
C ASP A 168 1.28 3.41 25.05
N LEU A 169 1.20 3.90 26.28
CA LEU A 169 -0.04 3.87 27.08
C LEU A 169 -1.12 4.79 26.50
N MET A 170 -0.75 5.98 26.01
CA MET A 170 -1.72 6.95 25.49
C MET A 170 -2.24 6.57 24.11
N THR A 171 -1.40 5.97 23.25
CA THR A 171 -1.72 5.70 21.84
C THR A 171 -2.06 4.23 21.57
N GLY A 172 -1.76 3.33 22.49
CA GLY A 172 -1.78 1.89 22.24
C GLY A 172 -0.62 1.39 21.36
N GLY A 173 0.34 2.27 21.02
CA GLY A 173 1.38 2.09 20.01
C GLY A 173 1.01 2.69 18.65
N LEU A 174 1.94 2.66 17.70
CA LEU A 174 1.70 3.17 16.35
C LEU A 174 1.14 2.05 15.47
N LYS A 175 0.03 2.31 14.78
CA LYS A 175 -0.67 1.31 13.98
C LYS A 175 -0.12 1.27 12.55
N ASN A 176 -0.11 0.10 11.94
CA ASN A 176 0.07 -0.05 10.49
C ASN A 176 -1.02 0.71 9.73
N LYS A 177 -0.78 1.04 8.47
CA LYS A 177 -1.71 1.77 7.59
C LYS A 177 -2.08 3.18 8.08
N THR A 178 -1.35 3.68 9.09
CA THR A 178 -1.57 5.02 9.64
C THR A 178 -0.32 5.87 9.56
N ALA A 179 -0.51 7.19 9.52
CA ALA A 179 0.57 8.17 9.58
C ALA A 179 0.50 8.93 10.91
N THR A 180 1.61 8.93 11.64
CA THR A 180 1.77 9.66 12.88
C THR A 180 2.69 10.87 12.67
N ILE A 181 2.19 12.07 12.93
CA ILE A 181 2.98 13.29 12.82
C ILE A 181 3.62 13.60 14.18
N VAL A 182 4.94 13.72 14.18
CA VAL A 182 5.74 14.12 15.35
C VAL A 182 6.27 15.51 15.10
N ALA A 183 5.65 16.50 15.72
CA ALA A 183 6.03 17.90 15.59
C ALA A 183 6.85 18.37 16.80
N ALA A 184 7.99 19.01 16.53
CA ALA A 184 8.83 19.55 17.57
C ALA A 184 9.47 20.89 17.12
N ARG A 185 9.77 21.75 18.09
CA ARG A 185 10.61 22.93 17.85
C ARG A 185 12.05 22.53 17.52
N PRO A 186 12.80 23.39 16.82
CA PRO A 186 14.22 23.15 16.58
C PRO A 186 14.95 22.77 17.88
N SER A 187 15.90 21.87 17.79
CA SER A 187 16.74 21.40 18.92
C SER A 187 16.04 20.65 20.07
N MET A 188 14.72 20.39 19.98
CA MET A 188 13.97 19.66 21.01
C MET A 188 14.11 18.13 20.93
N GLY A 189 14.99 17.61 20.09
CA GLY A 189 15.30 16.19 20.05
C GLY A 189 14.48 15.37 19.01
N LYS A 190 13.84 15.99 18.01
CA LYS A 190 13.10 15.33 16.94
C LYS A 190 13.87 14.14 16.32
N THR A 191 15.11 14.38 15.89
CA THR A 191 15.99 13.34 15.30
C THR A 191 16.43 12.29 16.34
N ALA A 192 16.57 12.66 17.63
CA ALA A 192 16.89 11.70 18.68
C ALA A 192 15.71 10.75 18.91
N PHE A 193 14.49 11.26 18.87
CA PHE A 193 13.27 10.46 18.94
C PHE A 193 13.18 9.49 17.76
N SER A 194 13.42 9.94 16.51
CA SER A 194 13.39 9.06 15.34
C SER A 194 14.45 7.96 15.43
N ASN A 195 15.67 8.25 15.91
CA ASN A 195 16.69 7.23 16.14
C ASN A 195 16.24 6.19 17.18
N SER A 196 15.55 6.63 18.24
CA SER A 196 14.96 5.71 19.23
C SER A 196 13.91 4.78 18.57
N LEU A 197 13.07 5.31 17.70
CA LEU A 197 12.09 4.50 16.95
C LEU A 197 12.79 3.49 16.01
N ILE A 198 13.88 3.89 15.35
CA ILE A 198 14.67 2.99 14.48
C ILE A 198 15.23 1.82 15.29
N VAL A 199 15.80 2.08 16.47
CA VAL A 199 16.31 1.03 17.35
C VAL A 199 15.18 0.10 17.81
N GLN A 200 14.03 0.67 18.18
CA GLN A 200 12.87 -0.13 18.59
C GLN A 200 12.29 -0.94 17.42
N ALA A 201 12.33 -0.41 16.19
CA ALA A 201 11.92 -1.11 15.00
C ALA A 201 12.74 -2.39 14.77
N GLY A 202 14.05 -2.28 14.82
CA GLY A 202 14.93 -3.45 14.70
C GLY A 202 14.66 -4.50 15.78
N LYS A 203 14.44 -4.08 17.03
CA LYS A 203 14.12 -5.00 18.16
C LYS A 203 12.79 -5.73 17.99
N GLN A 204 11.81 -5.14 17.32
CA GLN A 204 10.47 -5.69 17.10
C GLN A 204 10.31 -6.35 15.72
N GLY A 205 11.40 -6.55 14.97
CA GLY A 205 11.37 -7.20 13.67
C GLY A 205 10.79 -6.33 12.55
N TYR A 206 10.64 -5.02 12.77
CA TYR A 206 10.31 -4.08 11.71
C TYR A 206 11.56 -3.72 10.93
N LYS A 207 11.42 -3.54 9.61
CA LYS A 207 12.44 -2.96 8.75
C LYS A 207 12.31 -1.44 8.76
N PRO A 208 13.23 -0.69 9.40
CA PRO A 208 13.16 0.75 9.41
C PRO A 208 13.70 1.34 8.11
N ILE A 209 12.92 2.22 7.50
CA ILE A 209 13.26 2.96 6.30
C ILE A 209 13.22 4.44 6.67
N PHE A 210 14.33 5.14 6.52
CA PHE A 210 14.47 6.53 6.93
C PHE A 210 14.76 7.44 5.73
N PHE A 211 13.83 8.33 5.44
CA PHE A 211 14.01 9.40 4.47
C PHE A 211 14.53 10.64 5.17
N SER A 212 15.79 10.94 4.97
CA SER A 212 16.44 12.13 5.53
C SER A 212 16.60 13.18 4.44
N LEU A 213 15.86 14.26 4.56
CA LEU A 213 15.88 15.36 3.61
C LEU A 213 16.78 16.51 4.08
N GLU A 214 17.17 16.50 5.37
CA GLU A 214 18.01 17.53 5.99
C GLU A 214 19.44 17.05 6.23
N MET A 215 19.66 15.79 6.56
CA MET A 215 20.94 15.28 7.04
C MET A 215 21.49 14.18 6.13
N ASP A 216 22.82 14.17 5.96
CA ASP A 216 23.53 13.06 5.30
C ASP A 216 23.49 11.75 6.09
N ARG A 217 23.61 10.62 5.36
CA ARG A 217 23.57 9.27 5.92
C ARG A 217 24.62 9.02 7.00
N ALA A 218 25.82 9.56 6.85
CA ALA A 218 26.90 9.37 7.81
C ALA A 218 26.58 10.01 9.17
N SER A 219 25.97 11.20 9.14
CA SER A 219 25.52 11.91 10.34
C SER A 219 24.41 11.18 11.06
N ILE A 220 23.46 10.55 10.31
CA ILE A 220 22.39 9.75 10.88
C ILE A 220 22.96 8.51 11.56
N VAL A 221 23.82 7.76 10.86
CA VAL A 221 24.44 6.54 11.41
C VAL A 221 25.27 6.85 12.64
N ARG A 222 26.06 7.93 12.66
CA ARG A 222 26.81 8.35 13.86
C ARG A 222 25.87 8.61 15.05
N ARG A 223 24.73 9.27 14.80
CA ARG A 223 23.73 9.50 15.85
C ARG A 223 23.09 8.20 16.34
N LEU A 224 22.83 7.25 15.44
CA LEU A 224 22.28 5.95 15.77
C LEU A 224 23.27 5.15 16.61
N VAL A 225 24.55 5.10 16.22
CA VAL A 225 25.64 4.50 17.01
C VAL A 225 25.73 5.11 18.42
N GLY A 226 25.63 6.45 18.52
CA GLY A 226 25.58 7.13 19.80
C GLY A 226 24.37 6.73 20.66
N THR A 227 23.22 6.50 20.03
CA THR A 227 21.99 6.05 20.71
C THR A 227 22.12 4.61 21.19
N VAL A 228 22.60 3.70 20.35
CA VAL A 228 22.77 2.27 20.68
C VAL A 228 23.85 2.06 21.72
N GLY A 229 25.00 2.75 21.59
CA GLY A 229 26.13 2.63 22.50
C GLY A 229 26.05 3.50 23.75
N HIS A 230 24.98 4.30 23.91
CA HIS A 230 24.88 5.31 24.98
C HIS A 230 26.08 6.26 25.02
N ILE A 231 26.70 6.54 23.86
CA ILE A 231 27.88 7.37 23.71
C ILE A 231 27.47 8.83 23.44
N ASN A 232 28.12 9.76 24.12
CA ASN A 232 27.88 11.18 23.87
C ASN A 232 28.26 11.53 22.41
N ARG A 233 27.30 12.10 21.66
CA ARG A 233 27.44 12.48 20.23
C ARG A 233 28.68 13.37 19.96
N MET A 234 29.05 14.22 20.90
CA MET A 234 30.20 15.11 20.72
C MET A 234 31.50 14.33 20.59
N LYS A 235 31.61 13.19 21.28
CA LYS A 235 32.78 12.31 21.18
C LYS A 235 32.89 11.68 19.79
N LEU A 236 31.76 11.41 19.13
CA LEU A 236 31.71 10.77 17.79
C LEU A 236 32.12 11.72 16.64
N LYS A 237 32.39 13.01 16.92
CA LYS A 237 32.99 13.92 15.92
C LYS A 237 34.42 13.55 15.61
N ASP A 238 35.18 13.11 16.63
CA ASP A 238 36.50 12.55 16.50
C ASP A 238 36.63 11.40 17.53
N ALA A 239 36.19 10.22 17.08
CA ALA A 239 36.09 9.03 17.92
C ALA A 239 37.48 8.59 18.45
N ASN A 240 38.53 8.74 17.65
CA ASN A 240 39.88 8.38 18.08
C ASN A 240 40.34 9.21 19.27
N LYS A 241 40.07 10.50 19.26
CA LYS A 241 40.51 11.46 20.25
C LYS A 241 39.66 11.46 21.53
N TYR A 242 38.35 11.30 21.41
CA TYR A 242 37.42 11.57 22.52
C TYR A 242 36.78 10.33 23.15
N LEU A 243 36.86 9.15 22.50
CA LEU A 243 36.40 7.91 23.13
C LEU A 243 37.37 7.46 24.23
N THR A 244 36.79 7.05 25.33
CA THR A 244 37.55 6.37 26.42
C THR A 244 37.96 4.97 25.94
N GLU A 245 38.97 4.37 26.60
CA GLU A 245 39.36 2.99 26.26
C GLU A 245 38.24 1.99 26.47
N ALA A 246 37.39 2.20 27.52
CA ALA A 246 36.21 1.36 27.71
C ALA A 246 35.21 1.45 26.54
N GLU A 247 34.94 2.66 26.01
CA GLU A 247 34.07 2.88 24.87
C GLU A 247 34.68 2.28 23.57
N LYS A 248 36.01 2.38 23.40
CA LYS A 248 36.72 1.74 22.26
C LYS A 248 36.64 0.22 22.34
N ASN A 249 36.79 -0.38 23.53
CA ASN A 249 36.68 -1.83 23.70
C ASN A 249 35.29 -2.36 23.38
N GLN A 250 34.24 -1.57 23.60
CA GLN A 250 32.85 -1.91 23.23
C GLN A 250 32.46 -1.55 21.81
N TRP A 251 33.33 -0.85 21.08
CA TRP A 251 32.99 -0.28 19.76
C TRP A 251 32.47 -1.31 18.77
N SER A 252 33.15 -2.45 18.62
CA SER A 252 32.72 -3.52 17.70
C SER A 252 31.36 -4.09 18.05
N ALA A 253 31.04 -4.24 19.35
CA ALA A 253 29.72 -4.70 19.80
C ALA A 253 28.64 -3.67 19.48
N VAL A 254 28.91 -2.37 19.71
CA VAL A 254 27.97 -1.29 19.40
C VAL A 254 27.70 -1.22 17.89
N ILE A 255 28.71 -1.36 17.05
CA ILE A 255 28.55 -1.41 15.59
C ILE A 255 27.72 -2.63 15.19
N GLY A 256 27.99 -3.81 15.78
CA GLY A 256 27.20 -5.02 15.54
C GLY A 256 25.73 -4.85 15.90
N GLU A 257 25.44 -4.29 17.08
CA GLU A 257 24.06 -4.00 17.51
C GLU A 257 23.38 -2.94 16.62
N THR A 258 24.13 -1.92 16.19
CA THR A 258 23.59 -0.92 15.24
C THR A 258 23.24 -1.56 13.91
N SER A 259 24.07 -2.47 13.39
CA SER A 259 23.81 -3.20 12.15
C SER A 259 22.53 -4.05 12.22
N LYS A 260 22.23 -4.65 13.38
CA LYS A 260 21.01 -5.46 13.59
C LYS A 260 19.72 -4.67 13.44
N THR A 261 19.76 -3.32 13.50
CA THR A 261 18.56 -2.51 13.26
C THR A 261 18.02 -2.67 11.85
N GLY A 262 18.85 -3.10 10.87
CA GLY A 262 18.45 -3.26 9.48
C GLY A 262 18.04 -1.95 8.80
N LEU A 263 18.50 -0.80 9.29
CA LEU A 263 18.12 0.53 8.80
C LEU A 263 18.49 0.75 7.34
N ILE A 264 17.53 1.20 6.55
CA ILE A 264 17.71 1.71 5.20
C ILE A 264 17.58 3.23 5.22
N ILE A 265 18.53 3.94 4.60
CA ILE A 265 18.55 5.39 4.58
C ILE A 265 18.51 5.90 3.13
N TYR A 266 17.58 6.79 2.88
CA TYR A 266 17.49 7.61 1.66
C TYR A 266 17.77 9.06 2.03
N ASP A 267 18.94 9.59 1.65
CA ASP A 267 19.42 10.93 2.03
C ASP A 267 19.51 11.92 0.86
N LYS A 268 18.74 11.67 -0.21
CA LYS A 268 18.62 12.64 -1.31
C LYS A 268 17.82 13.85 -0.81
N PRO A 269 18.36 15.07 -0.87
CA PRO A 269 17.59 16.27 -0.52
C PRO A 269 16.46 16.47 -1.53
N ALA A 270 15.38 17.12 -1.08
CA ALA A 270 14.25 17.53 -1.92
C ALA A 270 13.65 16.37 -2.75
N GLN A 271 13.15 15.34 -2.06
CA GLN A 271 12.48 14.21 -2.71
C GLN A 271 11.01 14.52 -2.98
N GLU A 272 10.54 14.12 -4.14
CA GLU A 272 9.12 14.16 -4.47
C GLU A 272 8.35 13.02 -3.80
N LEU A 273 7.05 13.25 -3.54
CA LEU A 273 6.17 12.22 -2.97
C LEU A 273 6.14 10.94 -3.82
N GLY A 274 6.20 11.07 -5.15
CA GLY A 274 6.28 9.96 -6.09
C GLY A 274 7.56 9.13 -5.93
N GLU A 275 8.71 9.78 -5.70
CA GLU A 275 9.99 9.11 -5.44
C GLU A 275 9.95 8.33 -4.11
N ILE A 276 9.38 8.93 -3.06
CA ILE A 276 9.19 8.26 -1.76
C ILE A 276 8.32 7.01 -1.95
N LYS A 277 7.19 7.14 -2.66
CA LYS A 277 6.29 6.03 -2.98
C LYS A 277 7.01 4.90 -3.72
N ALA A 278 7.80 5.23 -4.75
CA ALA A 278 8.55 4.25 -5.54
C ALA A 278 9.56 3.47 -4.67
N LYS A 279 10.29 4.17 -3.78
CA LYS A 279 11.26 3.53 -2.88
C LYS A 279 10.59 2.64 -1.84
N VAL A 280 9.48 3.08 -1.22
CA VAL A 280 8.72 2.26 -0.28
C VAL A 280 8.16 1.03 -0.97
N ARG A 281 7.68 1.15 -2.21
CA ARG A 281 7.24 0.02 -3.05
C ARG A 281 8.39 -0.97 -3.28
N GLN A 282 9.57 -0.48 -3.64
CA GLN A 282 10.76 -1.33 -3.85
C GLN A 282 11.07 -2.14 -2.59
N GLU A 283 11.07 -1.50 -1.42
CA GLU A 283 11.34 -2.19 -0.15
C GLU A 283 10.24 -3.19 0.22
N ARG A 284 8.97 -2.91 -0.12
CA ARG A 284 7.87 -3.85 0.06
C ARG A 284 8.03 -5.07 -0.85
N LEU A 285 8.45 -4.89 -2.09
CA LEU A 285 8.71 -6.02 -3.01
C LEU A 285 9.87 -6.91 -2.55
N LEU A 286 10.89 -6.31 -1.92
CA LEU A 286 12.02 -7.06 -1.35
C LEU A 286 11.65 -7.78 -0.03
N ASN A 287 10.59 -7.35 0.63
CA ASN A 287 10.12 -7.92 1.91
C ASN A 287 8.57 -7.94 1.94
N PRO A 288 7.92 -8.83 1.16
CA PRO A 288 6.47 -8.80 0.94
C PRO A 288 5.64 -8.91 2.22
N ASP A 289 6.02 -9.81 3.14
CA ASP A 289 5.29 -10.10 4.37
C ASP A 289 5.90 -9.42 5.61
N GLY A 290 6.99 -8.67 5.42
CA GLY A 290 7.73 -8.05 6.52
C GLY A 290 7.07 -6.80 7.06
N LYS A 291 7.19 -6.59 8.36
CA LYS A 291 6.75 -5.34 9.01
C LYS A 291 7.68 -4.20 8.63
N MET A 292 7.15 -3.04 8.28
CA MET A 292 7.94 -1.87 7.89
C MET A 292 7.58 -0.65 8.73
N LEU A 293 8.62 0.10 9.14
CA LEU A 293 8.47 1.44 9.72
C LEU A 293 9.15 2.44 8.80
N VAL A 294 8.36 3.37 8.24
CA VAL A 294 8.85 4.42 7.35
C VAL A 294 8.85 5.74 8.11
N ALA A 295 9.99 6.40 8.20
CA ALA A 295 10.12 7.71 8.84
C ALA A 295 10.64 8.75 7.83
N VAL A 296 10.02 9.94 7.82
CA VAL A 296 10.37 11.05 6.91
C VAL A 296 10.79 12.28 7.74
N ASP A 297 12.04 12.71 7.63
CA ASP A 297 12.61 13.86 8.34
C ASP A 297 13.04 14.94 7.32
N TYR A 298 12.31 16.00 7.09
CA TYR A 298 11.03 16.39 7.67
C TYR A 298 10.07 16.87 6.56
N LEU A 299 8.79 16.92 6.89
CA LEU A 299 7.67 17.14 5.97
C LEU A 299 7.83 18.34 5.01
N THR A 300 8.41 19.44 5.48
CA THR A 300 8.49 20.70 4.69
C THR A 300 9.53 20.67 3.58
N LEU A 301 10.39 19.64 3.54
CA LEU A 301 11.39 19.44 2.49
C LEU A 301 10.94 18.44 1.41
N VAL A 302 9.74 17.88 1.54
CA VAL A 302 9.15 17.07 0.48
C VAL A 302 8.58 17.99 -0.59
N GLU A 303 8.99 17.80 -1.83
CA GLU A 303 8.49 18.56 -2.97
C GLU A 303 7.16 18.01 -3.47
N HIS A 304 6.28 18.92 -3.90
CA HIS A 304 5.04 18.59 -4.58
C HIS A 304 4.96 19.38 -5.88
N THR A 305 5.12 18.68 -6.99
CA THR A 305 5.20 19.27 -8.34
C THR A 305 3.86 19.75 -8.89
N GLU A 306 2.76 19.25 -8.36
CA GLU A 306 1.40 19.56 -8.85
C GLU A 306 0.80 20.80 -8.18
N ASN A 307 0.94 21.96 -8.71
CA ASN A 307 0.27 23.21 -8.39
C ASN A 307 1.11 24.30 -7.70
N ARG A 308 1.54 25.24 -8.51
CA ARG A 308 2.22 26.49 -8.10
C ARG A 308 1.34 27.44 -7.27
N ASN A 309 0.02 27.17 -7.14
CA ASN A 309 -0.95 28.09 -6.52
C ASN A 309 -1.36 27.75 -5.09
N PHE A 310 -0.82 26.70 -4.48
CA PHE A 310 -1.14 26.35 -3.09
C PHE A 310 -0.33 27.19 -2.10
N ASN A 311 -0.99 27.60 -1.01
CA ASN A 311 -0.27 28.15 0.14
C ASN A 311 0.49 27.02 0.86
N GLU A 312 1.47 27.39 1.73
CA GLU A 312 2.30 26.40 2.43
C GLU A 312 1.49 25.37 3.24
N VAL A 313 0.42 25.80 3.90
CA VAL A 313 -0.44 24.93 4.70
C VAL A 313 -1.13 23.87 3.83
N GLN A 314 -1.63 24.29 2.67
CA GLN A 314 -2.26 23.37 1.71
C GLN A 314 -1.25 22.36 1.14
N LYS A 315 -0.02 22.81 0.84
CA LYS A 315 1.07 21.92 0.39
C LYS A 315 1.37 20.85 1.44
N PHE A 316 1.53 21.25 2.70
CA PHE A 316 1.81 20.30 3.78
C PHE A 316 0.66 19.34 4.02
N GLY A 317 -0.59 19.81 3.92
CA GLY A 317 -1.78 18.95 3.98
C GLY A 317 -1.73 17.85 2.91
N LYS A 318 -1.49 18.24 1.65
CA LYS A 318 -1.40 17.29 0.52
C LYS A 318 -0.26 16.29 0.66
N ILE A 319 0.91 16.72 1.12
CA ILE A 319 2.05 15.83 1.35
C ILE A 319 1.71 14.83 2.48
N ALA A 320 1.12 15.30 3.58
CA ALA A 320 0.72 14.43 4.69
C ALA A 320 -0.36 13.41 4.28
N GLU A 321 -1.35 13.83 3.48
CA GLU A 321 -2.36 12.95 2.88
C GLU A 321 -1.70 11.90 1.97
N GLY A 322 -0.76 12.30 1.11
CA GLY A 322 -0.04 11.40 0.24
C GLY A 322 0.82 10.39 1.00
N LEU A 323 1.53 10.80 2.06
CA LEU A 323 2.28 9.89 2.92
C LEU A 323 1.36 8.92 3.68
N LYS A 324 0.18 9.37 4.12
CA LYS A 324 -0.85 8.49 4.70
C LYS A 324 -1.38 7.46 3.68
N ALA A 325 -1.57 7.88 2.42
CA ALA A 325 -1.97 6.97 1.35
C ALA A 325 -0.89 5.90 1.10
N ILE A 326 0.40 6.26 1.11
CA ILE A 326 1.54 5.34 1.03
C ILE A 326 1.50 4.34 2.20
N ALA A 327 1.24 4.81 3.44
CA ALA A 327 1.13 3.94 4.61
C ALA A 327 0.02 2.90 4.46
N LYS A 328 -1.15 3.30 3.91
CA LYS A 328 -2.29 2.41 3.67
C LYS A 328 -2.00 1.41 2.55
N GLU A 329 -1.42 1.88 1.43
CA GLU A 329 -1.13 1.06 0.25
C GLU A 329 -0.09 -0.04 0.54
N PHE A 330 0.97 0.29 1.28
CA PHE A 330 2.09 -0.62 1.54
C PHE A 330 2.06 -1.24 2.94
N ASP A 331 0.95 -1.15 3.67
CA ASP A 331 0.79 -1.72 5.02
C ASP A 331 1.99 -1.46 5.93
N CYS A 332 2.33 -0.20 6.15
CA CYS A 332 3.46 0.18 6.98
C CYS A 332 3.08 1.20 8.07
N VAL A 333 3.90 1.26 9.12
CA VAL A 333 3.85 2.35 10.11
C VAL A 333 4.56 3.55 9.51
N MET A 334 3.85 4.68 9.34
CA MET A 334 4.42 5.92 8.83
C MET A 334 4.61 6.93 9.95
N VAL A 335 5.83 7.45 10.09
CA VAL A 335 6.19 8.51 11.04
C VAL A 335 6.68 9.72 10.27
N ILE A 336 5.97 10.83 10.39
CA ILE A 336 6.27 12.08 9.69
C ILE A 336 6.81 13.07 10.72
N LEU A 337 8.04 13.48 10.54
CA LEU A 337 8.64 14.50 11.42
C LEU A 337 8.34 15.89 10.85
N SER A 338 7.89 16.80 11.71
CA SER A 338 7.58 18.17 11.33
C SER A 338 8.27 19.15 12.26
N GLN A 339 8.63 20.30 11.72
CA GLN A 339 9.24 21.38 12.50
C GLN A 339 8.21 22.46 12.77
N LEU A 340 8.02 22.79 14.04
CA LEU A 340 7.14 23.88 14.44
C LEU A 340 7.82 25.24 14.24
N SER A 341 7.04 26.21 13.81
CA SER A 341 7.51 27.59 13.66
C SER A 341 7.90 28.20 15.01
N ARG A 342 8.91 29.08 15.02
CA ARG A 342 9.34 29.80 16.22
C ARG A 342 8.29 30.78 16.76
N LYS A 343 7.29 31.14 15.99
CA LYS A 343 6.19 32.05 16.42
C LYS A 343 5.40 31.52 17.63
N CYS A 344 5.55 30.24 17.99
CA CYS A 344 4.97 29.70 19.23
C CYS A 344 5.72 30.21 20.49
N GLU A 345 6.94 30.76 20.38
CA GLU A 345 7.74 31.23 21.51
C GLU A 345 7.27 32.58 22.03
N ASP A 346 6.64 33.39 21.15
CA ASP A 346 6.15 34.75 21.46
C ASP A 346 4.79 34.75 22.21
N ARG A 347 4.25 33.55 22.53
CA ARG A 347 2.95 33.39 23.18
C ARG A 347 3.12 32.94 24.64
N ASP A 348 2.23 33.41 25.52
CA ASP A 348 2.18 32.95 26.93
C ASP A 348 1.92 31.46 27.04
N ASN A 349 1.06 30.91 26.18
CA ASN A 349 0.85 29.49 26.04
C ASN A 349 1.75 28.94 24.91
N LYS A 350 2.87 28.34 25.29
CA LYS A 350 3.87 27.76 24.37
C LYS A 350 3.46 26.45 23.71
N ARG A 351 2.21 26.00 23.89
CA ARG A 351 1.68 24.79 23.23
C ARG A 351 1.40 25.09 21.75
N PRO A 352 1.69 24.16 20.83
CA PRO A 352 1.26 24.25 19.44
C PRO A 352 -0.27 24.35 19.37
N GLN A 353 -0.76 25.23 18.53
CA GLN A 353 -2.18 25.35 18.19
C GLN A 353 -2.35 25.00 16.72
#